data_0e728306aea9fc0326be7124f790e7ab
#
_entry.id   0e728306aea9fc0326be7124f790e7ab
#
_cell.length_a   1.000
_cell.length_b   1.000
_cell.length_c   1.000
_cell.angle_alpha   90.00
_cell.angle_beta   90.00
_cell.angle_gamma   90.00
#
_symmetry.space_group_name_H-M   'P 1'
#
loop_
_entity.id
_entity.type
_entity.pdbx_description
1 polymer ?
#
loop_
_entity_poly.entity_id
_entity_poly.type
_entity_poly.pdbx_seq_one_letter_code
_entity_poly.pdbx_strand_id
1 'polypeptide(L)'
;MWVEASGAAGVAETMAASLAPAGKLVLIGRGPHMIDLDPEFLIVRGASIHGSIGHSGSGAFGRVIDLMAAGRLDMARLVSATVDLDGAARLLDGTPRRESGKVLVAP
;
A
#
# COMPACT_ATOMS: atom_id res chain seq x y z
N MET A 1 4.12 -10.96 12.36
CA MET A 1 3.35 -10.46 11.19
C MET A 1 4.21 -9.48 10.41
N TRP A 2 4.21 -9.61 9.09
CA TRP A 2 4.82 -8.65 8.16
C TRP A 2 3.73 -7.96 7.35
N VAL A 3 3.99 -6.72 6.94
CA VAL A 3 3.11 -5.97 6.03
C VAL A 3 3.98 -5.46 4.88
N GLU A 4 3.68 -5.93 3.67
CA GLU A 4 4.32 -5.48 2.45
C GLU A 4 3.45 -4.37 1.83
N ALA A 5 3.97 -3.16 1.75
CA ALA A 5 3.26 -1.98 1.26
C ALA A 5 4.00 -1.24 0.13
N SER A 6 5.15 -1.75 -0.30
CA SER A 6 5.96 -1.13 -1.35
C SER A 6 5.58 -1.58 -2.76
N GLY A 7 5.13 -2.82 -2.91
CA GLY A 7 4.93 -3.46 -4.21
C GLY A 7 6.22 -3.63 -5.01
N ALA A 8 7.39 -3.59 -4.35
CA ALA A 8 8.67 -3.74 -5.02
C ALA A 8 9.00 -5.22 -5.26
N ALA A 9 9.69 -5.49 -6.36
CA ALA A 9 10.11 -6.86 -6.72
C ALA A 9 11.00 -7.47 -5.64
N GLY A 10 10.76 -8.75 -5.31
CA GLY A 10 11.55 -9.54 -4.37
C GLY A 10 11.27 -9.26 -2.89
N VAL A 11 10.51 -8.22 -2.56
CA VAL A 11 10.25 -7.87 -1.16
C VAL A 11 9.29 -8.86 -0.51
N ALA A 12 8.21 -9.22 -1.19
CA ALA A 12 7.23 -10.18 -0.68
C ALA A 12 7.84 -11.56 -0.46
N GLU A 13 8.70 -12.02 -1.38
CA GLU A 13 9.44 -13.28 -1.28
C GLU A 13 10.39 -13.28 -0.07
N THR A 14 11.14 -12.20 0.10
CA THR A 14 12.06 -12.04 1.25
C THR A 14 11.29 -12.05 2.57
N MET A 15 10.16 -11.35 2.65
CA MET A 15 9.32 -11.35 3.83
C MET A 15 8.70 -12.72 4.09
N ALA A 16 8.22 -13.41 3.05
CA ALA A 16 7.67 -14.76 3.17
C ALA A 16 8.73 -15.72 3.73
N ALA A 17 9.93 -15.71 3.18
CA ALA A 17 11.05 -16.55 3.64
C ALA A 17 11.43 -16.28 5.11
N SER A 18 11.16 -15.09 5.63
CA SER A 18 11.45 -14.68 7.01
C SER A 18 10.30 -14.91 7.98
N LEU A 19 9.19 -15.50 7.55
CA LEU A 19 8.05 -15.77 8.44
C LEU A 19 8.40 -16.81 9.51
N ALA A 20 8.10 -16.49 10.74
CA ALA A 20 8.11 -17.47 11.83
C ALA A 20 6.97 -18.49 11.68
N PRO A 21 7.02 -19.63 12.38
CA PRO A 21 5.87 -20.56 12.46
C PRO A 21 4.59 -19.83 12.84
N ALA A 22 3.48 -20.17 12.15
CA ALA A 22 2.18 -19.50 12.23
C ALA A 22 2.21 -18.00 11.88
N GLY A 23 3.27 -17.55 11.19
CA GLY A 23 3.44 -16.16 10.76
C GLY A 23 2.43 -15.73 9.71
N LYS A 24 2.22 -14.42 9.59
CA LYS A 24 1.32 -13.80 8.61
C LYS A 24 2.04 -12.75 7.80
N LEU A 25 1.86 -12.80 6.49
CA LEU A 25 2.24 -11.75 5.55
C LEU A 25 0.98 -11.11 4.98
N VAL A 26 0.87 -9.79 5.08
CA VAL A 26 -0.22 -9.01 4.48
C VAL A 26 0.35 -8.22 3.31
N LEU A 27 -0.21 -8.42 2.13
CA LEU A 27 0.17 -7.72 0.90
C LEU A 27 -0.78 -6.56 0.68
N ILE A 28 -0.27 -5.34 0.69
CA ILE A 28 -0.97 -4.09 0.42
C ILE A 28 -0.37 -3.43 -0.83
N GLY A 29 0.96 -3.53 -0.98
CA GLY A 29 1.69 -2.97 -2.11
C GLY A 29 1.27 -3.60 -3.42
N ARG A 30 1.19 -2.79 -4.47
CA ARG A 30 0.88 -3.25 -5.83
C ARG A 30 2.05 -2.96 -6.75
N GLY A 31 2.46 -3.96 -7.49
CA GLY A 31 3.50 -3.84 -8.51
C GLY A 31 3.18 -4.75 -9.69
N PRO A 32 3.84 -4.54 -10.84
CA PRO A 32 3.65 -5.35 -12.05
C PRO A 32 4.41 -6.69 -11.99
N HIS A 33 4.83 -7.12 -10.80
CA HIS A 33 5.67 -8.30 -10.61
C HIS A 33 4.85 -9.52 -10.22
N MET A 34 5.28 -10.67 -10.70
CA MET A 34 4.88 -11.96 -10.16
C MET A 34 5.59 -12.16 -8.82
N ILE A 35 4.93 -12.80 -7.88
CA ILE A 35 5.51 -13.23 -6.61
C ILE A 35 5.75 -14.73 -6.73
N ASP A 36 7.01 -15.15 -6.60
CA ASP A 36 7.40 -16.55 -6.61
C ASP A 36 7.50 -17.05 -5.16
N LEU A 37 6.61 -17.96 -4.80
CA LEU A 37 6.50 -18.48 -3.45
C LEU A 37 6.54 -20.01 -3.47
N ASP A 38 7.40 -20.58 -2.65
CA ASP A 38 7.41 -22.02 -2.38
C ASP A 38 6.23 -22.36 -1.45
N PRO A 39 5.22 -23.12 -1.92
CA PRO A 39 4.10 -23.52 -1.08
C PRO A 39 4.51 -24.46 0.08
N GLU A 40 5.55 -25.26 -0.10
CA GLU A 40 6.08 -26.13 0.96
C GLU A 40 6.49 -25.32 2.19
N PHE A 41 7.09 -24.16 1.98
CA PHE A 41 7.46 -23.24 3.05
C PHE A 41 6.25 -22.80 3.89
N LEU A 42 5.14 -22.48 3.25
CA LEU A 42 3.91 -22.07 3.93
C LEU A 42 3.29 -23.24 4.71
N ILE A 43 3.28 -24.44 4.11
CA ILE A 43 2.70 -25.64 4.70
C ILE A 43 3.47 -26.03 5.97
N VAL A 44 4.79 -26.18 5.87
CA VAL A 44 5.63 -26.62 6.99
C VAL A 44 5.57 -25.65 8.17
N ARG A 45 5.42 -24.37 7.90
CA ARG A 45 5.34 -23.34 8.95
C ARG A 45 3.92 -23.03 9.42
N GLY A 46 2.90 -23.56 8.77
CA GLY A 46 1.51 -23.13 9.02
C GLY A 46 1.33 -21.64 8.83
N ALA A 47 2.13 -21.03 7.94
CA ALA A 47 2.11 -19.61 7.68
C ALA A 47 0.98 -19.24 6.71
N SER A 48 0.62 -17.97 6.67
CA SER A 48 -0.44 -17.48 5.80
C SER A 48 -0.07 -16.18 5.10
N ILE A 49 -0.58 -16.01 3.87
CA ILE A 49 -0.45 -14.79 3.08
C ILE A 49 -1.85 -14.26 2.80
N HIS A 50 -2.06 -12.97 3.03
CA HIS A 50 -3.34 -12.30 2.86
C HIS A 50 -3.17 -11.08 1.95
N GLY A 51 -4.00 -10.97 0.93
CA GLY A 51 -4.17 -9.73 0.19
C GLY A 51 -5.06 -8.76 0.97
N SER A 52 -4.70 -7.49 0.95
CA SER A 52 -5.52 -6.43 1.52
C SER A 52 -5.93 -5.44 0.45
N ILE A 53 -7.23 -5.33 0.20
CA ILE A 53 -7.76 -4.32 -0.70
C ILE A 53 -7.89 -2.98 0.01
N GLY A 54 -7.53 -1.89 -0.66
CA GLY A 54 -7.53 -0.55 -0.08
C GLY A 54 -8.91 0.00 0.29
N HIS A 55 -9.97 -0.58 -0.25
CA HIS A 55 -11.35 -0.20 0.04
C HIS A 55 -12.22 -1.46 0.20
N SER A 56 -12.34 -1.92 1.41
CA SER A 56 -13.07 -3.17 1.72
C SER A 56 -14.59 -2.98 1.92
N GLY A 57 -15.11 -1.76 1.86
CA GLY A 57 -16.52 -1.47 2.14
C GLY A 57 -16.95 -1.65 3.60
N SER A 58 -16.08 -2.13 4.46
CA SER A 58 -16.39 -2.54 5.84
C SER A 58 -16.16 -1.43 6.89
N GLY A 59 -16.52 -0.19 6.57
CA GLY A 59 -16.39 0.94 7.53
C GLY A 59 -14.97 1.47 7.70
N ALA A 60 -13.99 0.98 6.93
CA ALA A 60 -12.61 1.46 7.00
C ALA A 60 -12.49 2.97 6.70
N PHE A 61 -13.28 3.48 5.77
CA PHE A 61 -13.28 4.89 5.41
C PHE A 61 -13.75 5.78 6.57
N GLY A 62 -14.84 5.41 7.24
CA GLY A 62 -15.33 6.15 8.44
C GLY A 62 -14.28 6.15 9.55
N ARG A 63 -13.62 5.01 9.80
CA ARG A 63 -12.53 4.94 10.80
C ARG A 63 -11.34 5.84 10.48
N VAL A 64 -10.99 5.98 9.21
CA VAL A 64 -9.92 6.91 8.80
C VAL A 64 -10.34 8.36 9.08
N ILE A 65 -11.58 8.73 8.76
CA ILE A 65 -12.12 10.06 9.08
C ILE A 65 -12.08 10.33 10.58
N ASP A 66 -12.51 9.37 11.41
CA ASP A 66 -12.48 9.50 12.87
C ASP A 66 -11.05 9.69 13.39
N LEU A 67 -10.07 8.96 12.85
CA LEU A 67 -8.67 9.11 13.21
C LEU A 67 -8.10 10.48 12.81
N MET A 68 -8.52 11.00 11.65
CA MET A 68 -8.14 12.35 11.21
C MET A 68 -8.75 13.40 12.12
N ALA A 69 -10.05 13.30 12.43
CA ALA A 69 -10.75 14.22 13.32
C ALA A 69 -10.18 14.23 14.75
N ALA A 70 -9.70 13.06 15.22
CA ALA A 70 -9.03 12.93 16.51
C ALA A 70 -7.55 13.39 16.49
N GLY A 71 -7.03 13.90 15.36
CA GLY A 71 -5.63 14.30 15.22
C GLY A 71 -4.62 13.15 15.30
N ARG A 72 -5.06 11.90 15.20
CA ARG A 72 -4.21 10.71 15.25
C ARG A 72 -3.62 10.33 13.91
N LEU A 73 -4.15 10.88 12.83
CA LEU A 73 -3.70 10.65 11.47
C LEU A 73 -3.63 12.00 10.74
N ASP A 74 -2.43 12.41 10.41
CA ASP A 74 -2.17 13.65 9.67
C ASP A 74 -1.98 13.32 8.19
N MET A 75 -3.05 13.41 7.42
CA MET A 75 -3.03 13.15 5.99
C MET A 75 -2.43 14.31 5.17
N ALA A 76 -2.35 15.51 5.74
CA ALA A 76 -1.74 16.65 5.06
C ALA A 76 -0.27 16.39 4.73
N ARG A 77 0.42 15.62 5.54
CA ARG A 77 1.81 15.20 5.30
C ARG A 77 2.01 14.32 4.05
N LEU A 78 0.95 13.72 3.54
CA LEU A 78 0.99 12.92 2.32
C LEU A 78 0.75 13.77 1.06
N VAL A 79 0.24 14.98 1.22
CA VAL A 79 -0.02 15.90 0.10
C VAL A 79 1.26 16.60 -0.25
N SER A 80 1.77 16.35 -1.45
CA SER A 80 3.00 16.97 -1.96
C SER A 80 2.75 18.24 -2.76
N ALA A 81 1.57 18.39 -3.35
CA ALA A 81 1.18 19.57 -4.09
C ALA A 81 -0.34 19.68 -4.22
N THR A 82 -0.82 20.91 -4.45
CA THR A 82 -2.18 21.18 -4.92
C THR A 82 -2.08 21.95 -6.23
N VAL A 83 -2.81 21.52 -7.25
CA VAL A 83 -2.79 22.08 -8.59
C VAL A 83 -4.20 22.39 -9.07
N ASP A 84 -4.33 23.26 -10.05
CA ASP A 84 -5.57 23.49 -10.79
C ASP A 84 -5.80 22.40 -11.87
N LEU A 85 -6.88 22.52 -12.63
CA LEU A 85 -7.21 21.54 -13.68
C LEU A 85 -6.17 21.49 -14.79
N ASP A 86 -5.60 22.62 -15.17
CA ASP A 86 -4.55 22.68 -16.20
C ASP A 86 -3.25 22.04 -15.69
N GLY A 87 -2.94 22.26 -14.42
CA GLY A 87 -1.83 21.58 -13.73
C GLY A 87 -2.01 20.08 -13.67
N ALA A 88 -3.23 19.62 -13.40
CA ALA A 88 -3.56 18.20 -13.40
C ALA A 88 -3.39 17.57 -14.79
N ALA A 89 -3.88 18.24 -15.85
CA ALA A 89 -3.69 17.80 -17.23
C ALA A 89 -2.21 17.63 -17.57
N ARG A 90 -1.38 18.63 -17.23
CA ARG A 90 0.08 18.57 -17.46
C ARG A 90 0.76 17.41 -16.69
N LEU A 91 0.25 17.05 -15.52
CA LEU A 91 0.78 15.92 -14.75
C LEU A 91 0.43 14.55 -15.37
N LEU A 92 -0.73 14.46 -16.02
CA LEU A 92 -1.15 13.22 -16.70
C LEU A 92 -0.40 13.00 -18.01
N ASP A 93 0.00 14.06 -18.70
CA ASP A 93 0.79 13.99 -19.95
C ASP A 93 2.28 13.78 -19.71
N GLY A 94 2.73 13.91 -18.47
CA GLY A 94 4.14 13.82 -18.10
C GLY A 94 4.59 12.47 -17.58
N THR A 95 5.88 12.25 -17.56
CA THR A 95 6.49 11.08 -16.93
C THR A 95 6.19 11.07 -15.43
N PRO A 96 5.76 9.95 -14.84
CA PRO A 96 5.48 9.89 -13.42
C PRO A 96 6.70 10.31 -12.60
N ARG A 97 6.59 11.38 -11.85
CA ARG A 97 7.60 11.77 -10.86
C ARG A 97 7.47 10.83 -9.67
N ARG A 98 8.44 9.98 -9.46
CA ARG A 98 8.51 9.06 -8.31
C ARG A 98 8.64 9.76 -6.95
N GLU A 99 8.84 11.06 -6.93
CA GLU A 99 9.11 11.85 -5.73
C GLU A 99 7.85 12.46 -5.09
N SER A 100 6.71 12.35 -5.73
CA SER A 100 5.49 12.97 -5.23
C SER A 100 4.65 11.99 -4.41
N GLY A 101 4.21 12.43 -3.24
CA GLY A 101 3.16 11.77 -2.48
C GLY A 101 1.83 11.84 -3.21
N LYS A 102 0.86 12.51 -2.63
CA LYS A 102 -0.45 12.75 -3.25
C LYS A 102 -0.52 14.18 -3.79
N VAL A 103 -1.01 14.32 -5.02
CA VAL A 103 -1.33 15.62 -5.60
C VAL A 103 -2.84 15.81 -5.54
N LEU A 104 -3.28 16.91 -4.96
CA LEU A 104 -4.68 17.31 -4.94
C LEU A 104 -4.96 18.22 -6.12
N VAL A 105 -6.17 18.11 -6.67
CA VAL A 105 -6.69 19.03 -7.67
C VAL A 105 -7.74 19.89 -6.98
N ALA A 106 -7.51 21.20 -6.96
CA ALA A 106 -8.48 22.20 -6.52
C ALA A 106 -8.97 22.95 -7.76
N PRO A 107 -10.26 22.84 -8.11
CA PRO A 107 -10.84 23.55 -9.25
C PRO A 107 -10.90 25.05 -9.03
#